data_d071ea36f54069cd38b2db5ed79fd7fa
#
_entry.id   d071ea36f54069cd38b2db5ed79fd7fa
#
_cell.length_a   1.000
_cell.length_b   1.000
_cell.length_c   1.000
_cell.angle_alpha   90.00
_cell.angle_beta   90.00
_cell.angle_gamma   90.00
#
_symmetry.space_group_name_H-M   'P 1'
#
loop_
_entity.id
_entity.type
_entity.pdbx_description
1 polymer ?
#
loop_
_entity_poly.entity_id
_entity_poly.type
_entity_poly.pdbx_seq_one_letter_code
_entity_poly.pdbx_strand_id
1 'polypeptide(L)'
;MKPINDQSPRILSSTAIIRFQDCDPYAHLNNGRYLDYFMNAREDQVWKEYDFNIYEYSRTTSLGWVVTQNQIAYIRPATLMEEVTIESQLTESKSKFLQIEMRMFDVERMLKSLLWVQLVHVDIRKAKSVEHGPDLQELFDKLCEPIQEKDFNLRLKHLNSPSTP
;
A
#
# COMPACT_ATOMS: atom_id res chain seq x y z
N MET A 1 -18.19 -1.99 7.89
CA MET A 1 -16.85 -1.57 8.37
C MET A 1 -16.77 -1.85 9.88
N LYS A 2 -15.68 -2.48 10.34
CA LYS A 2 -15.44 -2.74 11.77
C LYS A 2 -15.23 -1.41 12.52
N PRO A 3 -15.57 -1.33 13.82
CA PRO A 3 -15.21 -0.17 14.63
C PRO A 3 -13.68 -0.03 14.70
N ILE A 4 -13.16 1.10 14.28
CA ILE A 4 -11.73 1.41 14.35
C ILE A 4 -11.44 2.10 15.68
N ASN A 5 -10.49 1.57 16.42
CA ASN A 5 -10.04 2.07 17.72
C ASN A 5 -8.50 2.10 17.79
N ASP A 6 -7.96 2.52 18.92
CA ASP A 6 -6.51 2.67 19.11
C ASP A 6 -5.73 1.35 19.02
N GLN A 7 -6.41 0.20 19.12
CA GLN A 7 -5.80 -1.13 18.99
C GLN A 7 -5.85 -1.66 17.54
N SER A 8 -6.55 -0.98 16.64
CA SER A 8 -6.60 -1.37 15.23
C SER A 8 -5.21 -1.28 14.61
N PRO A 9 -4.73 -2.32 13.88
CA PRO A 9 -3.40 -2.29 13.30
C PRO A 9 -3.30 -1.17 12.25
N ARG A 10 -2.25 -0.35 12.33
CA ARG A 10 -1.97 0.72 11.36
C ARG A 10 -1.04 0.26 10.24
N ILE A 11 -0.19 -0.73 10.55
CA ILE A 11 0.62 -1.44 9.56
C ILE A 11 -0.03 -2.79 9.33
N LEU A 12 -0.48 -3.02 8.09
CA LEU A 12 -1.11 -4.27 7.69
C LEU A 12 -0.07 -5.17 7.03
N SER A 13 -0.27 -6.48 7.10
CA SER A 13 0.65 -7.47 6.56
C SER A 13 -0.08 -8.68 5.99
N SER A 14 0.41 -9.18 4.86
CA SER A 14 -0.03 -10.44 4.26
C SER A 14 1.10 -11.09 3.50
N THR A 15 1.00 -12.38 3.20
CA THR A 15 1.97 -13.10 2.37
C THR A 15 1.43 -13.32 0.96
N ALA A 16 2.34 -13.44 0.00
CA ALA A 16 2.04 -13.81 -1.38
C ALA A 16 3.13 -14.73 -1.93
N ILE A 17 2.78 -15.62 -2.87
CA ILE A 17 3.73 -16.46 -3.57
C ILE A 17 3.92 -15.91 -4.98
N ILE A 18 5.16 -15.71 -5.40
CA ILE A 18 5.50 -15.23 -6.74
C ILE A 18 5.16 -16.33 -7.76
N ARG A 19 4.29 -16.02 -8.72
CA ARG A 19 3.75 -16.97 -9.67
C ARG A 19 4.53 -17.00 -10.98
N PHE A 20 4.54 -18.15 -11.63
CA PHE A 20 5.25 -18.38 -12.90
C PHE A 20 4.87 -17.38 -14.00
N GLN A 21 3.57 -17.10 -14.17
CA GLN A 21 3.08 -16.20 -15.21
C GLN A 21 3.47 -14.73 -15.01
N ASP A 22 3.97 -14.37 -13.83
CA ASP A 22 4.36 -13.00 -13.48
C ASP A 22 5.87 -12.80 -13.53
N CYS A 23 6.62 -13.86 -13.85
CA CYS A 23 8.08 -13.83 -13.91
C CYS A 23 8.60 -13.50 -15.31
N ASP A 24 9.77 -12.91 -15.35
CA ASP A 24 10.58 -12.68 -16.55
C ASP A 24 11.40 -13.95 -16.92
N PRO A 25 12.14 -13.95 -18.05
CA PRO A 25 12.98 -15.09 -18.47
C PRO A 25 14.09 -15.47 -17.48
N TYR A 26 14.40 -14.63 -16.50
CA TYR A 26 15.39 -14.90 -15.45
C TYR A 26 14.77 -15.52 -14.20
N ALA A 27 13.50 -15.91 -14.26
CA ALA A 27 12.70 -16.39 -13.13
C ALA A 27 12.55 -15.36 -11.99
N HIS A 28 12.65 -14.08 -12.29
CA HIS A 28 12.38 -12.97 -11.37
C HIS A 28 11.01 -12.40 -11.63
N LEU A 29 10.34 -11.90 -10.59
CA LEU A 29 9.10 -11.15 -10.74
C LEU A 29 9.34 -9.95 -11.67
N ASN A 30 8.58 -9.89 -12.76
CA ASN A 30 8.66 -8.81 -13.72
C ASN A 30 8.36 -7.46 -13.04
N ASN A 31 9.16 -6.44 -13.31
CA ASN A 31 9.03 -5.11 -12.71
C ASN A 31 7.62 -4.53 -12.84
N GLY A 32 6.93 -4.76 -13.96
CA GLY A 32 5.54 -4.32 -14.15
C GLY A 32 4.51 -5.04 -13.27
N ARG A 33 4.86 -6.22 -12.71
CA ARG A 33 3.97 -7.02 -11.88
C ARG A 33 4.04 -6.68 -10.40
N TYR A 34 5.11 -6.05 -9.91
CA TYR A 34 5.19 -5.65 -8.50
C TYR A 34 4.01 -4.80 -8.05
N LEU A 35 3.51 -3.90 -8.91
CA LEU A 35 2.34 -3.08 -8.60
C LEU A 35 1.09 -3.93 -8.37
N ASP A 36 0.87 -4.98 -9.18
CA ASP A 36 -0.27 -5.88 -9.02
C ASP A 36 -0.23 -6.58 -7.67
N TYR A 37 0.94 -7.10 -7.26
CA TYR A 37 1.13 -7.74 -5.95
C TYR A 37 0.88 -6.77 -4.80
N PHE A 38 1.42 -5.56 -4.87
CA PHE A 38 1.23 -4.54 -3.85
C PHE A 38 -0.24 -4.13 -3.73
N MET A 39 -0.89 -3.80 -4.85
CA MET A 39 -2.27 -3.30 -4.83
C MET A 39 -3.25 -4.38 -4.37
N ASN A 40 -3.13 -5.62 -4.86
CA ASN A 40 -3.96 -6.73 -4.42
C ASN A 40 -3.78 -6.99 -2.90
N ALA A 41 -2.53 -7.01 -2.42
CA ALA A 41 -2.27 -7.19 -1.00
C ALA A 41 -2.93 -6.09 -0.16
N ARG A 42 -2.84 -4.82 -0.59
CA ARG A 42 -3.45 -3.69 0.12
C ARG A 42 -4.97 -3.78 0.17
N GLU A 43 -5.61 -4.12 -0.95
CA GLU A 43 -7.06 -4.28 -1.03
C GLU A 43 -7.54 -5.39 -0.09
N ASP A 44 -6.91 -6.57 -0.15
CA ASP A 44 -7.23 -7.71 0.72
C ASP A 44 -7.02 -7.38 2.21
N GLN A 45 -5.92 -6.70 2.54
CA GLN A 45 -5.58 -6.29 3.90
C GLN A 45 -6.63 -5.34 4.47
N VAL A 46 -7.01 -4.30 3.72
CA VAL A 46 -8.00 -3.31 4.15
C VAL A 46 -9.37 -3.96 4.32
N TRP A 47 -9.76 -4.82 3.41
CA TRP A 47 -11.02 -5.55 3.52
C TRP A 47 -11.02 -6.46 4.76
N LYS A 48 -10.00 -7.28 4.92
CA LYS A 48 -9.90 -8.26 6.01
C LYS A 48 -9.83 -7.59 7.39
N GLU A 49 -8.97 -6.59 7.53
CA GLU A 49 -8.68 -5.98 8.83
C GLU A 49 -9.74 -4.95 9.26
N TYR A 50 -10.20 -4.13 8.31
CA TYR A 50 -11.13 -3.04 8.61
C TYR A 50 -12.57 -3.32 8.14
N ASP A 51 -12.80 -4.44 7.46
CA ASP A 51 -14.10 -4.76 6.82
C ASP A 51 -14.56 -3.60 5.90
N PHE A 52 -13.58 -3.00 5.20
CA PHE A 52 -13.79 -1.91 4.26
C PHE A 52 -13.55 -2.39 2.83
N ASN A 53 -14.65 -2.68 2.12
CA ASN A 53 -14.61 -3.04 0.72
C ASN A 53 -14.67 -1.78 -0.15
N ILE A 54 -13.53 -1.43 -0.77
CA ILE A 54 -13.41 -0.22 -1.59
C ILE A 54 -14.31 -0.23 -2.83
N TYR A 55 -14.59 -1.41 -3.40
CA TYR A 55 -15.45 -1.57 -4.57
C TYR A 55 -16.92 -1.36 -4.19
N GLU A 56 -17.36 -1.88 -3.05
CA GLU A 56 -18.70 -1.66 -2.54
C GLU A 56 -18.91 -0.20 -2.17
N TYR A 57 -17.94 0.41 -1.52
CA TYR A 57 -17.94 1.85 -1.23
C TYR A 57 -18.12 2.66 -2.53
N SER A 58 -17.32 2.37 -3.53
CA SER A 58 -17.38 3.06 -4.83
C SER A 58 -18.73 2.85 -5.54
N ARG A 59 -19.24 1.62 -5.52
CA ARG A 59 -20.53 1.27 -6.15
C ARG A 59 -21.72 1.99 -5.48
N THR A 60 -21.69 2.14 -4.15
CA THR A 60 -22.80 2.72 -3.38
C THR A 60 -22.77 4.24 -3.33
N THR A 61 -21.58 4.84 -3.29
CA THR A 61 -21.40 6.29 -3.14
C THR A 61 -21.07 7.01 -4.44
N SER A 62 -20.57 6.29 -5.46
CA SER A 62 -19.94 6.85 -6.66
C SER A 62 -18.66 7.65 -6.36
N LEU A 63 -18.08 7.45 -5.17
CA LEU A 63 -16.81 8.02 -4.75
C LEU A 63 -15.75 6.92 -4.74
N GLY A 64 -14.48 7.30 -4.88
CA GLY A 64 -13.37 6.35 -4.84
C GLY A 64 -12.02 7.06 -4.86
N TRP A 65 -10.96 6.28 -4.87
CA TRP A 65 -9.61 6.81 -4.93
C TRP A 65 -8.95 6.41 -6.25
N VAL A 66 -8.33 7.38 -6.91
CA VAL A 66 -7.54 7.16 -8.11
C VAL A 66 -6.06 7.35 -7.79
N VAL A 67 -5.23 6.48 -8.31
CA VAL A 67 -3.78 6.61 -8.22
C VAL A 67 -3.34 7.78 -9.09
N THR A 68 -2.60 8.72 -8.50
CA THR A 68 -2.04 9.88 -9.21
C THR A 68 -0.54 9.77 -9.38
N GLN A 69 0.13 9.01 -8.51
CA GLN A 69 1.57 8.79 -8.60
C GLN A 69 1.96 7.46 -7.94
N ASN A 70 2.87 6.75 -8.58
CA ASN A 70 3.60 5.63 -8.00
C ASN A 70 5.09 5.96 -8.03
N GLN A 71 5.77 5.73 -6.91
CA GLN A 71 7.21 5.78 -6.81
C GLN A 71 7.71 4.45 -6.25
N ILE A 72 8.38 3.66 -7.08
CA ILE A 72 8.79 2.30 -6.74
C ILE A 72 10.30 2.13 -6.86
N ALA A 73 10.89 1.38 -5.94
CA ALA A 73 12.28 0.93 -5.99
C ALA A 73 12.34 -0.59 -5.93
N TYR A 74 13.14 -1.17 -6.80
CA TYR A 74 13.48 -2.59 -6.85
C TYR A 74 14.88 -2.77 -6.26
N ILE A 75 14.99 -3.41 -5.11
CA ILE A 75 16.24 -3.51 -4.35
C ILE A 75 16.87 -4.90 -4.53
N ARG A 76 16.05 -5.93 -4.42
CA ARG A 76 16.42 -7.33 -4.64
C ARG A 76 15.32 -8.02 -5.44
N PRO A 77 15.66 -8.92 -6.37
CA PRO A 77 14.62 -9.62 -7.12
C PRO A 77 13.78 -10.52 -6.19
N ALA A 78 12.47 -10.50 -6.41
CA ALA A 78 11.61 -11.57 -5.92
C ALA A 78 11.62 -12.69 -6.95
N THR A 79 11.80 -13.95 -6.53
CA THR A 79 12.03 -15.07 -7.45
C THR A 79 10.81 -15.99 -7.56
N LEU A 80 10.76 -16.75 -8.64
CA LEU A 80 9.69 -17.74 -8.88
C LEU A 80 9.50 -18.64 -7.66
N MET A 81 8.23 -18.83 -7.24
CA MET A 81 7.78 -19.62 -6.09
C MET A 81 8.26 -19.14 -4.73
N GLU A 82 8.90 -17.98 -4.68
CA GLU A 82 9.25 -17.34 -3.41
C GLU A 82 7.99 -16.86 -2.68
N GLU A 83 7.95 -17.12 -1.36
CA GLU A 83 6.98 -16.49 -0.48
C GLU A 83 7.53 -15.13 -0.03
N VAL A 84 6.76 -14.09 -0.24
CA VAL A 84 7.09 -12.72 0.17
C VAL A 84 6.06 -12.21 1.17
N THR A 85 6.50 -11.40 2.10
CA THR A 85 5.61 -10.63 3.00
C THR A 85 5.44 -9.23 2.44
N ILE A 86 4.19 -8.79 2.31
CA ILE A 86 3.85 -7.42 1.90
C ILE A 86 3.24 -6.69 3.08
N GLU A 87 3.90 -5.62 3.49
CA GLU A 87 3.38 -4.69 4.49
C GLU A 87 2.86 -3.43 3.82
N SER A 88 1.82 -2.84 4.39
CA SER A 88 1.26 -1.57 3.91
C SER A 88 0.82 -0.68 5.07
N GLN A 89 1.00 0.63 4.93
CA GLN A 89 0.55 1.63 5.89
C GLN A 89 0.12 2.92 5.22
N LEU A 90 -0.85 3.61 5.81
CA LEU A 90 -1.21 4.98 5.43
C LEU A 90 -0.22 5.92 6.12
N THR A 91 0.62 6.61 5.35
CA THR A 91 1.67 7.50 5.89
C THR A 91 1.27 8.96 5.96
N GLU A 92 0.30 9.36 5.15
CA GLU A 92 -0.24 10.72 5.14
C GLU A 92 -1.71 10.73 4.70
N SER A 93 -2.53 11.52 5.38
CA SER A 93 -3.91 11.84 5.03
C SER A 93 -4.11 13.34 5.02
N LYS A 94 -4.74 13.86 3.98
CA LYS A 94 -5.18 15.25 3.82
C LYS A 94 -6.59 15.26 3.25
N SER A 95 -7.23 16.41 3.18
CA SER A 95 -8.65 16.54 2.82
C SER A 95 -9.13 15.74 1.58
N LYS A 96 -8.25 15.52 0.59
CA LYS A 96 -8.54 14.76 -0.65
C LYS A 96 -7.49 13.70 -0.98
N PHE A 97 -6.43 13.64 -0.21
CA PHE A 97 -5.19 12.97 -0.58
C PHE A 97 -4.81 11.93 0.46
N LEU A 98 -4.35 10.79 -0.01
CA LEU A 98 -3.73 9.75 0.82
C LEU A 98 -2.37 9.38 0.24
N GLN A 99 -1.39 9.14 1.11
CA GLN A 99 -0.14 8.50 0.74
C GLN A 99 0.00 7.17 1.48
N ILE A 100 0.26 6.12 0.72
CA ILE A 100 0.45 4.77 1.24
C ILE A 100 1.89 4.35 0.96
N GLU A 101 2.58 3.84 1.98
CA GLU A 101 3.84 3.11 1.83
C GLU A 101 3.56 1.61 1.82
N MET A 102 4.21 0.89 0.90
CA MET A 102 4.15 -0.57 0.83
C MET A 102 5.56 -1.13 0.68
N ARG A 103 5.84 -2.21 1.39
CA ARG A 103 7.15 -2.84 1.48
C ARG A 103 7.02 -4.34 1.22
N MET A 104 7.88 -4.86 0.37
CA MET A 104 7.96 -6.30 0.10
C MET A 104 9.24 -6.85 0.72
N PHE A 105 9.12 -7.91 1.50
CA PHE A 105 10.23 -8.60 2.17
C PHE A 105 10.24 -10.07 1.82
N ASP A 106 11.42 -10.69 1.86
CA ASP A 106 11.54 -12.14 1.88
C ASP A 106 11.32 -12.72 3.29
N VAL A 107 11.49 -14.04 3.42
CA VAL A 107 11.32 -14.76 4.70
C VAL A 107 12.36 -14.36 5.75
N GLU A 108 13.52 -13.85 5.34
CA GLU A 108 14.59 -13.34 6.20
C GLU A 108 14.41 -11.85 6.55
N ARG A 109 13.27 -11.26 6.17
CA ARG A 109 12.95 -9.83 6.36
C ARG A 109 13.87 -8.89 5.61
N MET A 110 14.51 -9.34 4.53
CA MET A 110 15.28 -8.48 3.64
C MET A 110 14.34 -7.75 2.68
N LEU A 111 14.49 -6.43 2.61
CA LEU A 111 13.66 -5.58 1.74
C LEU A 111 13.95 -5.89 0.27
N LYS A 112 12.91 -6.25 -0.49
CA LYS A 112 12.97 -6.51 -1.93
C LYS A 112 12.49 -5.34 -2.75
N SER A 113 11.43 -4.68 -2.32
CA SER A 113 10.87 -3.52 -3.02
C SER A 113 10.17 -2.58 -2.05
N LEU A 114 10.23 -1.30 -2.36
CA LEU A 114 9.51 -0.21 -1.67
C LEU A 114 8.64 0.50 -2.69
N LEU A 115 7.39 0.78 -2.32
CA LEU A 115 6.43 1.53 -3.13
C LEU A 115 5.78 2.64 -2.29
N TRP A 116 5.76 3.86 -2.83
CA TRP A 116 4.86 4.91 -2.38
C TRP A 116 3.78 5.13 -3.44
N VAL A 117 2.53 5.12 -2.99
CA VAL A 117 1.35 5.38 -3.81
C VAL A 117 0.68 6.64 -3.31
N GLN A 118 0.42 7.56 -4.22
CA GLN A 118 -0.43 8.73 -3.96
C GLN A 118 -1.80 8.53 -4.58
N LEU A 119 -2.82 8.78 -3.78
CA LEU A 119 -4.21 8.60 -4.13
C LEU A 119 -4.97 9.91 -3.93
N VAL A 120 -5.89 10.20 -4.85
CA VAL A 120 -6.82 11.34 -4.72
C VAL A 120 -8.24 10.82 -4.70
N HIS A 121 -9.03 11.30 -3.75
CA HIS A 121 -10.46 11.01 -3.63
C HIS A 121 -11.25 11.76 -4.71
N VAL A 122 -12.09 11.04 -5.41
CA VAL A 122 -12.81 11.56 -6.57
C VAL A 122 -14.30 11.17 -6.55
N ASP A 123 -15.13 12.05 -7.08
CA ASP A 123 -16.47 11.70 -7.57
C ASP A 123 -16.30 11.13 -8.99
N ILE A 124 -16.55 9.83 -9.13
CA ILE A 124 -16.32 9.07 -10.38
C ILE A 124 -17.26 9.55 -11.49
N ARG A 125 -18.49 9.92 -11.14
CA ARG A 125 -19.49 10.39 -12.13
C ARG A 125 -19.15 11.77 -12.67
N LYS A 126 -18.63 12.65 -11.81
CA LYS A 126 -18.30 14.03 -12.18
C LYS A 126 -16.85 14.17 -12.66
N ALA A 127 -16.02 13.12 -12.50
CA ALA A 127 -14.58 13.14 -12.78
C ALA A 127 -13.86 14.33 -12.09
N LYS A 128 -14.20 14.58 -10.82
CA LYS A 128 -13.63 15.69 -10.03
C LYS A 128 -13.15 15.19 -8.68
N SER A 129 -12.03 15.76 -8.21
CA SER A 129 -11.57 15.50 -6.85
C SER A 129 -12.55 16.10 -5.84
N VAL A 130 -12.77 15.35 -4.75
CA VAL A 130 -13.67 15.74 -3.65
C VAL A 130 -12.96 15.53 -2.32
N GLU A 131 -13.36 16.27 -1.31
CA GLU A 131 -12.82 16.09 0.03
C GLU A 131 -13.36 14.81 0.66
N HIS A 132 -12.56 14.22 1.55
CA HIS A 132 -13.04 13.17 2.43
C HIS A 132 -14.15 13.75 3.32
N GLY A 133 -15.27 13.05 3.46
CA GLY A 133 -16.26 13.44 4.47
C GLY A 133 -15.70 13.31 5.88
N PRO A 134 -16.32 13.95 6.89
CA PRO A 134 -15.81 13.94 8.27
C PRO A 134 -15.53 12.53 8.80
N ASP A 135 -16.41 11.58 8.55
CA ASP A 135 -16.27 10.19 8.99
C ASP A 135 -15.05 9.49 8.39
N LEU A 136 -14.79 9.73 7.08
CA LEU A 136 -13.61 9.19 6.40
C LEU A 136 -12.33 9.86 6.88
N GLN A 137 -12.36 11.17 7.10
CA GLN A 137 -11.17 11.89 7.59
C GLN A 137 -10.82 11.41 9.01
N GLU A 138 -11.80 11.29 9.91
CA GLU A 138 -11.59 10.73 11.26
C GLU A 138 -11.03 9.31 11.20
N LEU A 139 -11.55 8.47 10.29
CA LEU A 139 -11.06 7.13 10.07
C LEU A 139 -9.58 7.14 9.65
N PHE A 140 -9.23 7.95 8.65
CA PHE A 140 -7.85 8.02 8.18
C PHE A 140 -6.89 8.61 9.21
N ASP A 141 -7.33 9.57 10.00
CA ASP A 141 -6.54 10.13 11.09
C ASP A 141 -6.20 9.07 12.16
N LYS A 142 -7.14 8.17 12.45
CA LYS A 142 -6.91 7.03 13.36
C LYS A 142 -5.98 5.97 12.80
N LEU A 143 -6.04 5.73 11.47
CA LEU A 143 -5.27 4.69 10.78
C LEU A 143 -3.92 5.18 10.27
N CYS A 144 -3.69 6.49 10.26
CA CYS A 144 -2.43 7.06 9.77
C CYS A 144 -1.29 6.69 10.72
N GLU A 145 -0.21 6.15 10.13
CA GLU A 145 1.06 5.87 10.80
C GLU A 145 2.16 6.64 10.06
N PRO A 146 2.44 7.90 10.46
CA PRO A 146 3.38 8.75 9.76
C PRO A 146 4.80 8.22 9.83
N ILE A 147 5.56 8.47 8.77
CA ILE A 147 7.01 8.20 8.70
C ILE A 147 7.80 9.50 8.83
N GLN A 148 9.04 9.41 9.30
CA GLN A 148 9.90 10.58 9.50
C GLN A 148 10.38 11.15 8.17
N GLU A 149 10.80 10.28 7.26
CA GLU A 149 11.33 10.68 5.97
C GLU A 149 10.21 11.15 5.04
N LYS A 150 10.38 12.36 4.50
CA LYS A 150 9.47 12.93 3.51
C LYS A 150 9.98 12.81 2.07
N ASP A 151 11.20 12.30 1.91
CA ASP A 151 11.82 11.98 0.62
C ASP A 151 11.95 10.47 0.47
N PHE A 152 11.55 9.97 -0.70
CA PHE A 152 11.55 8.55 -1.01
C PHE A 152 12.93 7.91 -0.94
N ASN A 153 13.96 8.60 -1.45
CA ASN A 153 15.31 8.04 -1.48
C ASN A 153 15.93 8.01 -0.08
N LEU A 154 15.62 8.99 0.77
CA LEU A 154 16.03 8.96 2.18
C LEU A 154 15.33 7.81 2.91
N ARG A 155 14.04 7.60 2.68
CA ARG A 155 13.30 6.46 3.23
C ARG A 155 13.87 5.14 2.78
N LEU A 156 14.14 4.98 1.48
CA LEU A 156 14.75 3.80 0.90
C LEU A 156 16.13 3.50 1.55
N LYS A 157 16.95 4.53 1.70
CA LYS A 157 18.26 4.41 2.35
C LYS A 157 18.12 3.96 3.82
N HIS A 158 17.20 4.56 4.56
CA HIS A 158 16.92 4.18 5.96
C HIS A 158 16.52 2.70 6.07
N LEU A 159 15.52 2.28 5.28
CA LEU A 159 15.01 0.90 5.32
C LEU A 159 16.01 -0.16 4.85
N ASN A 160 16.97 0.22 4.00
CA ASN A 160 18.00 -0.69 3.46
C ASN A 160 19.33 -0.61 4.24
N SER A 161 19.43 0.26 5.23
CA SER A 161 20.59 0.31 6.12
C SER A 161 20.58 -0.90 7.05
N PRO A 162 21.73 -1.58 7.28
CA PRO A 162 21.79 -2.63 8.29
C PRO A 162 21.35 -2.04 9.64
N SER A 163 20.44 -2.74 10.32
CA SER A 163 20.11 -2.39 11.71
C SER A 163 21.40 -2.42 12.50
N THR A 164 21.83 -1.26 12.99
CA THR A 164 22.96 -1.23 13.96
C THR A 164 22.51 -2.04 15.17
N PRO A 165 23.29 -3.04 15.60
CA PRO A 165 22.95 -3.91 16.73
C PRO A 165 22.80 -3.14 18.04
#